data_8fd5d847d50453dc47381826b35c6e72
#
_entry.id   8fd5d847d50453dc47381826b35c6e72
#
_cell.length_a   1.000
_cell.length_b   1.000
_cell.length_c   1.000
_cell.angle_alpha   90.00
_cell.angle_beta   90.00
_cell.angle_gamma   90.00
#
_symmetry.space_group_name_H-M   'P 1'
#
loop_
_entity.id
_entity.type
_entity.pdbx_description
1 polymer ?
#
loop_
_entity_poly.entity_id
_entity_poly.type
_entity_poly.pdbx_seq_one_letter_code
_entity_poly.pdbx_strand_id
1 'polypeptide(L)'
;MNGSFKVLIACLLTVVVLSSSVAAQDTEESVEEESNIIIEVVLPLSLAYIMFSLGLGLKVSDFGLILTEPKAFAVGLGNQMVILPIVGFGIASIFGLSGEMAVGLMILACCPGGVTSNILTKLAGGDTALSISYTAVVSVISVITLPLIVGFSMDHFMGTASPDIEILELGLSMFLLTTVPVMIGMLIRRYSESTADGIEPLIGKIAAGLFVIIVIAAIASEFDTLMENIETLGPAVVILNILMLGIGWKSATILELENNQATTVSIESGIQNATVGITVGGLVMAPQAGATLSVLSLPSGVYGVLMYIVIAPFLYWRINMSKM
;
A
#
# COMPACT_ATOMS: atom_id res chain seq x y z
N MET A 1 10.23 -23.89 21.43
CA MET A 1 10.51 -23.07 20.24
C MET A 1 10.92 -24.01 19.13
N ASN A 2 9.94 -24.39 18.29
CA ASN A 2 10.11 -25.43 17.26
C ASN A 2 11.11 -24.99 16.18
N GLY A 3 11.84 -25.99 15.60
CA GLY A 3 12.86 -25.75 14.57
C GLY A 3 12.36 -24.90 13.37
N SER A 4 11.08 -25.01 13.00
CA SER A 4 10.41 -24.22 11.96
C SER A 4 10.40 -22.71 12.24
N PHE A 5 10.31 -22.30 13.52
CA PHE A 5 10.34 -20.89 13.91
C PHE A 5 11.74 -20.26 13.78
N LYS A 6 12.78 -21.07 14.04
CA LYS A 6 14.18 -20.63 13.85
C LYS A 6 14.52 -20.48 12.37
N VAL A 7 13.99 -21.36 11.52
CA VAL A 7 14.16 -21.28 10.06
C VAL A 7 13.43 -20.04 9.50
N LEU A 8 12.24 -19.73 10.01
CA LEU A 8 11.47 -18.56 9.62
C LEU A 8 12.20 -17.24 9.95
N ILE A 9 12.73 -17.14 11.18
CA ILE A 9 13.53 -15.98 11.59
C ILE A 9 14.82 -15.89 10.77
N ALA A 10 15.46 -17.02 10.48
CA ALA A 10 16.65 -17.04 9.62
C ALA A 10 16.34 -16.61 8.18
N CYS A 11 15.20 -17.05 7.60
CA CYS A 11 14.78 -16.63 6.26
C CYS A 11 14.41 -15.13 6.23
N LEU A 12 13.69 -14.61 7.23
CA LEU A 12 13.40 -13.19 7.36
C LEU A 12 14.68 -12.36 7.51
N LEU A 13 15.62 -12.81 8.34
CA LEU A 13 16.94 -12.16 8.50
C LEU A 13 17.78 -12.24 7.23
N THR A 14 17.68 -13.32 6.46
CA THR A 14 18.43 -13.46 5.19
C THR A 14 17.87 -12.56 4.10
N VAL A 15 16.56 -12.39 4.02
CA VAL A 15 15.91 -11.44 3.09
C VAL A 15 16.31 -10.00 3.43
N VAL A 16 16.42 -9.69 4.73
CA VAL A 16 16.88 -8.38 5.24
C VAL A 16 18.33 -8.11 4.88
N VAL A 17 19.20 -9.09 5.10
CA VAL A 17 20.65 -8.96 4.80
C VAL A 17 20.88 -8.86 3.29
N LEU A 18 20.06 -9.51 2.45
CA LEU A 18 20.14 -9.41 1.01
C LEU A 18 19.62 -8.05 0.48
N SER A 19 18.59 -7.47 1.11
CA SER A 19 18.09 -6.14 0.73
C SER A 19 19.03 -5.01 1.19
N SER A 20 19.70 -5.16 2.35
CA SER A 20 20.67 -4.17 2.84
C SER A 20 22.03 -4.23 2.11
N SER A 21 22.40 -5.36 1.50
CA SER A 21 23.64 -5.44 0.70
C SER A 21 23.54 -4.81 -0.70
N VAL A 22 22.35 -4.48 -1.18
CA VAL A 22 22.14 -3.74 -2.44
C VAL A 22 22.23 -2.21 -2.23
N ALA A 23 22.05 -1.73 -0.99
CA ALA A 23 21.98 -0.30 -0.65
C ALA A 23 23.26 0.29 -0.03
N ALA A 24 24.32 -0.51 0.16
CA ALA A 24 25.52 -0.03 0.87
C ALA A 24 26.62 0.42 -0.09
N GLN A 25 26.61 1.69 -0.48
CA GLN A 25 27.82 2.45 -0.84
C GLN A 25 27.74 3.89 -0.37
N ASP A 26 28.70 4.18 0.51
CA ASP A 26 29.32 5.46 0.89
C ASP A 26 28.77 6.25 2.09
N THR A 27 29.73 6.45 2.99
CA THR A 27 29.75 7.09 4.30
C THR A 27 29.83 8.61 4.28
N GLU A 28 29.08 9.32 5.19
CA GLU A 28 29.63 10.37 6.07
C GLU A 28 28.64 10.82 7.17
N GLU A 29 29.13 10.69 8.40
CA GLU A 29 28.91 11.25 9.74
C GLU A 29 27.55 11.32 10.43
N SER A 30 27.50 10.69 11.52
CA SER A 30 26.71 10.46 12.77
C SER A 30 25.32 11.07 13.01
N VAL A 31 24.82 12.09 12.35
CA VAL A 31 23.39 12.52 12.35
C VAL A 31 22.69 11.97 11.11
N GLU A 32 23.43 11.73 10.04
CA GLU A 32 22.98 11.03 8.83
C GLU A 32 22.82 9.52 9.07
N GLU A 33 23.62 8.90 9.97
CA GLU A 33 23.51 7.47 10.29
C GLU A 33 22.16 7.07 10.93
N GLU A 34 21.57 7.89 11.80
CA GLU A 34 20.28 7.54 12.41
C GLU A 34 19.12 7.65 11.42
N SER A 35 19.11 8.62 10.52
CA SER A 35 18.08 8.75 9.48
C SER A 35 18.19 7.63 8.43
N ASN A 36 19.40 7.24 8.06
CA ASN A 36 19.66 6.15 7.13
C ASN A 36 19.16 4.79 7.67
N ILE A 37 19.37 4.48 8.95
CA ILE A 37 18.88 3.23 9.57
C ILE A 37 17.35 3.12 9.51
N ILE A 38 16.62 4.22 9.71
CA ILE A 38 15.16 4.19 9.66
C ILE A 38 14.66 3.85 8.26
N ILE A 39 15.26 4.42 7.22
CA ILE A 39 14.83 4.23 5.84
C ILE A 39 15.34 2.94 5.24
N GLU A 40 16.61 2.64 5.46
CA GLU A 40 17.25 1.48 4.86
C GLU A 40 16.88 0.16 5.55
N VAL A 41 16.49 0.20 6.82
CA VAL A 41 16.25 -1.00 7.61
C VAL A 41 14.85 -1.04 8.24
N VAL A 42 14.48 -0.03 9.03
CA VAL A 42 13.25 -0.09 9.84
C VAL A 42 11.99 -0.05 8.97
N LEU A 43 11.95 0.83 7.99
CA LEU A 43 10.80 1.00 7.10
C LEU A 43 10.59 -0.22 6.18
N PRO A 44 11.61 -0.71 5.43
CA PRO A 44 11.49 -1.92 4.63
C PRO A 44 11.12 -3.16 5.45
N LEU A 45 11.71 -3.33 6.64
CA LEU A 45 11.38 -4.43 7.53
C LEU A 45 9.95 -4.38 8.04
N SER A 46 9.49 -3.20 8.43
CA SER A 46 8.12 -3.00 8.86
C SER A 46 7.13 -3.30 7.74
N LEU A 47 7.43 -2.86 6.50
CA LEU A 47 6.63 -3.21 5.34
C LEU A 47 6.62 -4.73 5.11
N ALA A 48 7.79 -5.38 5.09
CA ALA A 48 7.89 -6.82 4.91
C ALA A 48 7.11 -7.58 5.99
N TYR A 49 7.15 -7.11 7.24
CA TYR A 49 6.36 -7.69 8.34
C TYR A 49 4.85 -7.51 8.14
N ILE A 50 4.40 -6.33 7.71
CA ILE A 50 2.99 -6.06 7.39
C ILE A 50 2.53 -6.94 6.23
N MET A 51 3.35 -7.08 5.19
CA MET A 51 3.05 -7.94 4.04
C MET A 51 3.03 -9.43 4.43
N PHE A 52 3.94 -9.86 5.30
CA PHE A 52 3.92 -11.20 5.88
C PHE A 52 2.62 -11.48 6.66
N SER A 53 2.17 -10.50 7.47
CA SER A 53 0.88 -10.57 8.18
C SER A 53 -0.29 -10.76 7.21
N LEU A 54 -0.30 -10.03 6.09
CA LEU A 54 -1.29 -10.21 5.03
C LEU A 54 -1.25 -11.64 4.48
N GLY A 55 -0.06 -12.15 4.16
CA GLY A 55 0.14 -13.50 3.64
C GLY A 55 -0.35 -14.62 4.57
N LEU A 56 -0.24 -14.44 5.89
CA LEU A 56 -0.80 -15.37 6.88
C LEU A 56 -2.32 -15.47 6.83
N GLY A 57 -3.03 -14.43 6.38
CA GLY A 57 -4.47 -14.43 6.18
C GLY A 57 -4.92 -15.08 4.86
N LEU A 58 -4.01 -15.29 3.90
CA LEU A 58 -4.30 -15.71 2.52
C LEU A 58 -4.24 -17.23 2.34
N LYS A 59 -5.24 -17.79 1.63
CA LYS A 59 -5.25 -19.18 1.16
C LYS A 59 -4.99 -19.22 -0.35
N VAL A 60 -4.33 -20.27 -0.83
CA VAL A 60 -4.14 -20.49 -2.28
C VAL A 60 -5.48 -20.59 -3.02
N SER A 61 -6.52 -21.12 -2.36
CA SER A 61 -7.89 -21.18 -2.88
C SER A 61 -8.49 -19.80 -3.18
N ASP A 62 -8.05 -18.75 -2.48
CA ASP A 62 -8.62 -17.41 -2.63
C ASP A 62 -8.32 -16.86 -4.04
N PHE A 63 -7.20 -17.25 -4.65
CA PHE A 63 -6.88 -16.93 -6.05
C PHE A 63 -7.82 -17.62 -7.06
N GLY A 64 -8.54 -18.66 -6.64
CA GLY A 64 -9.55 -19.33 -7.46
C GLY A 64 -10.73 -18.41 -7.82
N LEU A 65 -10.99 -17.37 -7.03
CA LEU A 65 -12.05 -16.40 -7.28
C LEU A 65 -11.86 -15.62 -8.59
N ILE A 66 -10.63 -15.50 -9.08
CA ILE A 66 -10.35 -14.94 -10.42
C ILE A 66 -11.12 -15.70 -11.51
N LEU A 67 -11.25 -17.01 -11.34
CA LEU A 67 -11.93 -17.90 -12.30
C LEU A 67 -13.42 -18.04 -12.05
N THR A 68 -13.86 -17.98 -10.81
CA THR A 68 -15.28 -18.15 -10.42
C THR A 68 -16.06 -16.85 -10.45
N GLU A 69 -15.40 -15.70 -10.15
CA GLU A 69 -16.01 -14.37 -10.13
C GLU A 69 -15.27 -13.38 -11.07
N PRO A 70 -15.04 -13.77 -12.35
CA PRO A 70 -14.16 -13.01 -13.24
C PRO A 70 -14.64 -11.58 -13.50
N LYS A 71 -15.97 -11.36 -13.50
CA LYS A 71 -16.56 -10.05 -13.73
C LYS A 71 -16.26 -9.09 -12.58
N ALA A 72 -16.53 -9.49 -11.33
CA ALA A 72 -16.24 -8.68 -10.15
C ALA A 72 -14.74 -8.40 -10.02
N PHE A 73 -13.92 -9.43 -10.28
CA PHE A 73 -12.47 -9.31 -10.25
C PHE A 73 -11.94 -8.32 -11.29
N ALA A 74 -12.42 -8.41 -12.55
CA ALA A 74 -11.99 -7.53 -13.63
C ALA A 74 -12.39 -6.06 -13.40
N VAL A 75 -13.58 -5.81 -12.82
CA VAL A 75 -14.03 -4.47 -12.48
C VAL A 75 -13.13 -3.85 -11.41
N GLY A 76 -12.86 -4.59 -10.34
CA GLY A 76 -11.97 -4.12 -9.28
C GLY A 76 -10.55 -3.90 -9.80
N LEU A 77 -9.99 -4.85 -10.54
CA LEU A 77 -8.65 -4.74 -11.12
C LEU A 77 -8.54 -3.53 -12.08
N GLY A 78 -9.55 -3.33 -12.92
CA GLY A 78 -9.62 -2.16 -13.81
C GLY A 78 -9.64 -0.83 -13.04
N ASN A 79 -10.44 -0.77 -11.96
CA ASN A 79 -10.48 0.41 -11.10
C ASN A 79 -9.11 0.69 -10.45
N GLN A 80 -8.45 -0.33 -9.93
CA GLN A 80 -7.19 -0.17 -9.20
C GLN A 80 -6.01 0.11 -10.13
N MET A 81 -5.89 -0.66 -11.21
CA MET A 81 -4.69 -0.63 -12.05
C MET A 81 -4.74 0.42 -13.17
N VAL A 82 -5.95 0.88 -13.53
CA VAL A 82 -6.15 1.82 -14.64
C VAL A 82 -6.83 3.10 -14.17
N ILE A 83 -8.00 2.99 -13.57
CA ILE A 83 -8.81 4.18 -13.24
C ILE A 83 -8.15 5.00 -12.13
N LEU A 84 -7.67 4.36 -11.07
CA LEU A 84 -7.04 5.06 -9.95
C LEU A 84 -5.80 5.86 -10.36
N PRO A 85 -4.82 5.30 -11.11
CA PRO A 85 -3.70 6.10 -11.62
C PRO A 85 -4.14 7.25 -12.52
N ILE A 86 -5.13 7.06 -13.40
CA ILE A 86 -5.66 8.12 -14.27
C ILE A 86 -6.33 9.23 -13.44
N VAL A 87 -7.14 8.85 -12.46
CA VAL A 87 -7.81 9.82 -11.56
C VAL A 87 -6.78 10.53 -10.70
N GLY A 88 -5.77 9.80 -10.17
CA GLY A 88 -4.64 10.38 -9.41
C GLY A 88 -3.88 11.42 -10.22
N PHE A 89 -3.54 11.10 -11.47
CA PHE A 89 -2.88 12.02 -12.39
C PHE A 89 -3.75 13.27 -12.68
N GLY A 90 -5.04 13.06 -12.94
CA GLY A 90 -6.00 14.15 -13.15
C GLY A 90 -6.10 15.06 -11.92
N ILE A 91 -6.16 14.50 -10.74
CA ILE A 91 -6.21 15.25 -9.47
C ILE A 91 -4.91 16.02 -9.24
N ALA A 92 -3.74 15.38 -9.40
CA ALA A 92 -2.46 16.08 -9.32
C ALA A 92 -2.43 17.32 -10.22
N SER A 93 -2.87 17.16 -11.46
CA SER A 93 -2.92 18.24 -12.46
C SER A 93 -3.94 19.34 -12.12
N ILE A 94 -5.17 18.98 -11.70
CA ILE A 94 -6.26 19.92 -11.39
C ILE A 94 -5.94 20.75 -10.14
N PHE A 95 -5.35 20.13 -9.12
CA PHE A 95 -4.96 20.80 -7.88
C PHE A 95 -3.63 21.55 -7.99
N GLY A 96 -2.95 21.46 -9.14
CA GLY A 96 -1.66 22.13 -9.36
C GLY A 96 -0.54 21.54 -8.51
N LEU A 97 -0.66 20.27 -8.10
CA LEU A 97 0.45 19.57 -7.46
C LEU A 97 1.58 19.42 -8.48
N SER A 98 2.80 19.68 -8.05
CA SER A 98 4.00 19.61 -8.90
C SER A 98 5.15 18.96 -8.15
N GLY A 99 6.22 18.57 -8.87
CA GLY A 99 7.41 17.99 -8.29
C GLY A 99 7.09 16.75 -7.43
N GLU A 100 7.72 16.69 -6.27
CA GLU A 100 7.64 15.55 -5.35
C GLU A 100 6.19 15.28 -4.86
N MET A 101 5.36 16.31 -4.66
CA MET A 101 3.99 16.12 -4.19
C MET A 101 3.12 15.39 -5.21
N ALA A 102 3.26 15.74 -6.50
CA ALA A 102 2.54 15.07 -7.57
C ALA A 102 3.01 13.61 -7.73
N VAL A 103 4.32 13.37 -7.73
CA VAL A 103 4.89 12.02 -7.81
C VAL A 103 4.48 11.18 -6.61
N GLY A 104 4.53 11.72 -5.40
CA GLY A 104 4.07 11.04 -4.19
C GLY A 104 2.59 10.64 -4.24
N LEU A 105 1.72 11.49 -4.82
CA LEU A 105 0.31 11.15 -5.06
C LEU A 105 0.19 10.03 -6.12
N MET A 106 1.03 10.03 -7.15
CA MET A 106 1.04 8.96 -8.15
C MET A 106 1.56 7.64 -7.58
N ILE A 107 2.59 7.66 -6.72
CA ILE A 107 3.02 6.48 -5.96
C ILE A 107 1.84 5.88 -5.19
N LEU A 108 1.12 6.71 -4.42
CA LEU A 108 -0.08 6.29 -3.68
C LEU A 108 -1.14 5.69 -4.61
N ALA A 109 -1.42 6.35 -5.75
CA ALA A 109 -2.43 5.90 -6.71
C ALA A 109 -2.05 4.58 -7.42
N CYS A 110 -0.81 4.15 -7.34
CA CYS A 110 -0.33 2.87 -7.88
C CYS A 110 -0.17 1.79 -6.81
N CYS A 111 -0.39 2.12 -5.52
CA CYS A 111 -0.31 1.15 -4.44
C CYS A 111 -1.46 0.15 -4.49
N PRO A 112 -1.24 -1.10 -4.06
CA PRO A 112 -2.33 -2.05 -3.85
C PRO A 112 -3.22 -1.63 -2.66
N GLY A 113 -4.34 -2.32 -2.47
CA GLY A 113 -5.06 -2.30 -1.20
C GLY A 113 -4.22 -2.91 -0.06
N GLY A 114 -4.77 -2.97 1.13
CA GLY A 114 -4.05 -3.46 2.31
C GLY A 114 -4.91 -4.36 3.21
N VAL A 115 -4.31 -4.82 4.31
CA VAL A 115 -5.03 -5.61 5.35
C VAL A 115 -6.28 -4.86 5.83
N THR A 116 -6.19 -3.55 5.91
CA THR A 116 -7.26 -2.68 6.40
C THR A 116 -8.46 -2.65 5.46
N SER A 117 -8.27 -2.69 4.13
CA SER A 117 -9.38 -2.79 3.18
C SER A 117 -10.18 -4.07 3.38
N ASN A 118 -9.52 -5.20 3.63
CA ASN A 118 -10.17 -6.48 3.91
C ASN A 118 -11.02 -6.43 5.19
N ILE A 119 -10.51 -5.78 6.25
CA ILE A 119 -11.25 -5.60 7.51
C ILE A 119 -12.47 -4.70 7.29
N LEU A 120 -12.30 -3.59 6.58
CA LEU A 120 -13.40 -2.65 6.29
C LEU A 120 -14.47 -3.30 5.39
N THR A 121 -14.06 -4.09 4.40
CA THR A 121 -14.95 -4.88 3.56
C THR A 121 -15.79 -5.83 4.39
N LYS A 122 -15.17 -6.57 5.31
CA LYS A 122 -15.87 -7.46 6.23
C LYS A 122 -16.87 -6.72 7.12
N LEU A 123 -16.47 -5.58 7.67
CA LEU A 123 -17.35 -4.76 8.53
C LEU A 123 -18.54 -4.18 7.75
N ALA A 124 -18.36 -3.83 6.48
CA ALA A 124 -19.40 -3.30 5.61
C ALA A 124 -20.32 -4.36 5.00
N GLY A 125 -20.12 -5.65 5.30
CA GLY A 125 -20.88 -6.74 4.70
C GLY A 125 -20.55 -6.97 3.22
N GLY A 126 -19.34 -6.63 2.81
CA GLY A 126 -18.79 -6.95 1.49
C GLY A 126 -18.31 -8.40 1.39
N ASP A 127 -17.94 -8.81 0.19
CA ASP A 127 -17.32 -10.11 -0.10
C ASP A 127 -15.83 -10.07 0.33
N THR A 128 -15.56 -10.61 1.50
CA THR A 128 -14.21 -10.62 2.09
C THR A 128 -13.25 -11.51 1.30
N ALA A 129 -13.74 -12.59 0.69
CA ALA A 129 -12.91 -13.49 -0.08
C ALA A 129 -12.46 -12.81 -1.38
N LEU A 130 -13.36 -12.07 -2.05
CA LEU A 130 -13.04 -11.25 -3.21
C LEU A 130 -12.01 -10.15 -2.84
N SER A 131 -12.21 -9.45 -1.71
CA SER A 131 -11.30 -8.41 -1.20
C SER A 131 -9.88 -8.93 -1.02
N ILE A 132 -9.74 -10.05 -0.33
CA ILE A 132 -8.45 -10.69 -0.04
C ILE A 132 -7.75 -11.13 -1.33
N SER A 133 -8.47 -11.82 -2.23
CA SER A 133 -7.94 -12.28 -3.52
C SER A 133 -7.48 -11.12 -4.39
N TYR A 134 -8.27 -10.07 -4.41
CA TYR A 134 -8.03 -8.86 -5.17
C TYR A 134 -6.76 -8.15 -4.69
N THR A 135 -6.65 -7.86 -3.38
CA THR A 135 -5.47 -7.24 -2.77
C THR A 135 -4.20 -8.05 -3.08
N ALA A 136 -4.27 -9.38 -3.01
CA ALA A 136 -3.13 -10.25 -3.27
C ALA A 136 -2.65 -10.14 -4.73
N VAL A 137 -3.57 -10.20 -5.69
CA VAL A 137 -3.22 -10.13 -7.12
C VAL A 137 -2.70 -8.75 -7.50
N VAL A 138 -3.36 -7.68 -7.01
CA VAL A 138 -2.89 -6.31 -7.25
C VAL A 138 -1.51 -6.10 -6.66
N SER A 139 -1.22 -6.64 -5.47
CA SER A 139 0.12 -6.54 -4.85
C SER A 139 1.21 -7.16 -5.71
N VAL A 140 0.93 -8.27 -6.41
CA VAL A 140 1.90 -8.89 -7.34
C VAL A 140 2.05 -8.06 -8.62
N ILE A 141 0.95 -7.59 -9.20
CA ILE A 141 0.99 -6.81 -10.44
C ILE A 141 1.65 -5.44 -10.21
N SER A 142 1.41 -4.82 -9.06
CA SER A 142 1.97 -3.50 -8.71
C SER A 142 3.49 -3.48 -8.66
N VAL A 143 4.15 -4.62 -8.40
CA VAL A 143 5.62 -4.76 -8.49
C VAL A 143 6.16 -4.32 -9.85
N ILE A 144 5.40 -4.54 -10.92
CA ILE A 144 5.79 -4.17 -12.28
C ILE A 144 5.22 -2.80 -12.66
N THR A 145 3.92 -2.58 -12.38
CA THR A 145 3.22 -1.39 -12.87
C THR A 145 3.58 -0.12 -12.11
N LEU A 146 3.82 -0.22 -10.80
CA LEU A 146 4.16 0.95 -10.00
C LEU A 146 5.50 1.59 -10.43
N PRO A 147 6.62 0.86 -10.57
CA PRO A 147 7.87 1.46 -11.05
C PRO A 147 7.74 2.14 -12.41
N LEU A 148 7.00 1.54 -13.34
CA LEU A 148 6.76 2.10 -14.67
C LEU A 148 5.98 3.41 -14.62
N ILE A 149 4.90 3.46 -13.84
CA ILE A 149 4.06 4.66 -13.72
C ILE A 149 4.78 5.74 -12.91
N VAL A 150 5.55 5.36 -11.90
CA VAL A 150 6.36 6.31 -11.12
C VAL A 150 7.43 6.94 -12.00
N GLY A 151 8.18 6.16 -12.79
CA GLY A 151 9.16 6.69 -13.74
C GLY A 151 8.52 7.70 -14.70
N PHE A 152 7.39 7.36 -15.32
CA PHE A 152 6.62 8.29 -16.16
C PHE A 152 6.19 9.55 -15.40
N SER A 153 5.73 9.40 -14.15
CA SER A 153 5.26 10.52 -13.33
C SER A 153 6.39 11.47 -12.96
N MET A 154 7.57 10.92 -12.68
CA MET A 154 8.76 11.72 -12.40
C MET A 154 9.20 12.53 -13.61
N ASP A 155 9.28 11.91 -14.77
CA ASP A 155 9.59 12.61 -16.03
C ASP A 155 8.60 13.74 -16.29
N HIS A 156 7.31 13.50 -16.04
CA HIS A 156 6.24 14.45 -16.31
C HIS A 156 6.20 15.61 -15.29
N PHE A 157 6.25 15.32 -13.99
CA PHE A 157 6.04 16.33 -12.94
C PHE A 157 7.32 16.97 -12.41
N MET A 158 8.47 16.29 -12.53
CA MET A 158 9.78 16.78 -12.06
C MET A 158 10.72 17.16 -13.21
N GLY A 159 10.55 16.58 -14.39
CA GLY A 159 11.36 16.90 -15.57
C GLY A 159 12.86 16.67 -15.30
N THR A 160 13.69 17.71 -15.54
CA THR A 160 15.15 17.64 -15.35
C THR A 160 15.60 17.57 -13.87
N ALA A 161 14.70 17.79 -12.92
CA ALA A 161 14.96 17.60 -11.49
C ALA A 161 14.69 16.18 -11.01
N SER A 162 14.24 15.30 -11.92
CA SER A 162 13.99 13.88 -11.63
C SER A 162 15.32 13.18 -11.34
N PRO A 163 15.46 12.47 -10.20
CA PRO A 163 16.57 11.55 -10.02
C PRO A 163 16.45 10.38 -11.00
N ASP A 164 17.58 9.84 -11.42
CA ASP A 164 17.60 8.62 -12.23
C ASP A 164 17.08 7.43 -11.41
N ILE A 165 16.02 6.80 -11.89
CA ILE A 165 15.48 5.59 -11.26
C ILE A 165 15.78 4.38 -12.12
N GLU A 166 16.41 3.38 -11.52
CA GLU A 166 16.50 2.07 -12.11
C GLU A 166 15.19 1.30 -11.87
N ILE A 167 14.28 1.34 -12.86
CA ILE A 167 12.94 0.71 -12.81
C ILE A 167 13.03 -0.77 -12.39
N LEU A 168 14.06 -1.48 -12.88
CA LEU A 168 14.26 -2.90 -12.55
C LEU A 168 14.65 -3.08 -11.09
N GLU A 169 15.52 -2.23 -10.55
CA GLU A 169 15.98 -2.28 -9.16
C GLU A 169 14.82 -1.95 -8.21
N LEU A 170 14.06 -0.89 -8.51
CA LEU A 170 12.86 -0.56 -7.74
C LEU A 170 11.83 -1.70 -7.77
N GLY A 171 11.59 -2.29 -8.95
CA GLY A 171 10.70 -3.44 -9.09
C GLY A 171 11.18 -4.67 -8.29
N LEU A 172 12.48 -4.95 -8.30
CA LEU A 172 13.08 -6.05 -7.53
C LEU A 172 12.94 -5.80 -6.01
N SER A 173 13.23 -4.58 -5.56
CA SER A 173 13.07 -4.19 -4.16
C SER A 173 11.62 -4.33 -3.70
N MET A 174 10.66 -3.86 -4.50
CA MET A 174 9.24 -4.05 -4.22
C MET A 174 8.86 -5.55 -4.18
N PHE A 175 9.36 -6.37 -5.11
CA PHE A 175 9.11 -7.80 -5.11
C PHE A 175 9.59 -8.46 -3.81
N LEU A 176 10.81 -8.14 -3.38
CA LEU A 176 11.41 -8.68 -2.15
C LEU A 176 10.67 -8.21 -0.89
N LEU A 177 10.21 -6.96 -0.86
CA LEU A 177 9.58 -6.37 0.32
C LEU A 177 8.06 -6.62 0.41
N THR A 178 7.40 -6.91 -0.70
CA THR A 178 5.94 -7.14 -0.71
C THR A 178 5.58 -8.58 -1.06
N THR A 179 5.97 -9.07 -2.23
CA THR A 179 5.53 -10.38 -2.73
C THR A 179 6.15 -11.54 -1.95
N VAL A 180 7.45 -11.49 -1.68
CA VAL A 180 8.15 -12.55 -0.96
C VAL A 180 7.61 -12.76 0.45
N PRO A 181 7.44 -11.73 1.30
CA PRO A 181 6.83 -11.90 2.63
C PRO A 181 5.40 -12.44 2.58
N VAL A 182 4.58 -11.98 1.63
CA VAL A 182 3.22 -12.54 1.42
C VAL A 182 3.30 -14.03 1.11
N MET A 183 4.18 -14.44 0.18
CA MET A 183 4.36 -15.85 -0.16
C MET A 183 4.79 -16.70 1.04
N ILE A 184 5.69 -16.19 1.88
CA ILE A 184 6.13 -16.88 3.10
C ILE A 184 4.95 -17.07 4.06
N GLY A 185 4.14 -16.03 4.29
CA GLY A 185 2.93 -16.13 5.11
C GLY A 185 1.93 -17.17 4.59
N MET A 186 1.67 -17.16 3.27
CA MET A 186 0.81 -18.15 2.61
C MET A 186 1.35 -19.58 2.71
N LEU A 187 2.65 -19.76 2.57
CA LEU A 187 3.29 -21.08 2.71
C LEU A 187 3.09 -21.62 4.12
N ILE A 188 3.28 -20.80 5.15
CA ILE A 188 3.02 -21.21 6.54
C ILE A 188 1.56 -21.65 6.71
N ARG A 189 0.62 -20.86 6.21
CA ARG A 189 -0.81 -21.21 6.25
C ARG A 189 -1.08 -22.51 5.51
N ARG A 190 -0.50 -22.72 4.35
CA ARG A 190 -0.70 -23.94 3.56
C ARG A 190 -0.17 -25.20 4.27
N TYR A 191 0.99 -25.12 4.92
CA TYR A 191 1.60 -26.28 5.58
C TYR A 191 1.04 -26.52 6.99
N SER A 192 0.57 -25.48 7.68
CA SER A 192 0.02 -25.59 9.04
C SER A 192 -1.03 -24.48 9.30
N GLU A 193 -2.27 -24.75 8.93
CA GLU A 193 -3.41 -23.84 9.15
C GLU A 193 -3.57 -23.51 10.64
N SER A 194 -3.41 -24.53 11.52
CA SER A 194 -3.48 -24.33 12.96
C SER A 194 -2.38 -23.41 13.51
N THR A 195 -1.17 -23.46 12.95
CA THR A 195 -0.09 -22.56 13.34
C THR A 195 -0.40 -21.14 12.86
N ALA A 196 -0.84 -21.00 11.62
CA ALA A 196 -1.21 -19.70 11.06
C ALA A 196 -2.34 -19.05 11.87
N ASP A 197 -3.41 -19.77 12.17
CA ASP A 197 -4.55 -19.26 12.96
C ASP A 197 -4.15 -18.90 14.41
N GLY A 198 -3.16 -19.60 14.96
CA GLY A 198 -2.65 -19.30 16.31
C GLY A 198 -1.79 -18.03 16.37
N ILE A 199 -1.04 -17.70 15.33
CA ILE A 199 -0.11 -16.56 15.34
C ILE A 199 -0.67 -15.31 14.64
N GLU A 200 -1.58 -15.47 13.65
CA GLU A 200 -2.14 -14.39 12.85
C GLU A 200 -2.72 -13.23 13.70
N PRO A 201 -3.52 -13.48 14.78
CA PRO A 201 -4.11 -12.39 15.56
C PRO A 201 -3.06 -11.50 16.26
N LEU A 202 -1.94 -12.09 16.70
CA LEU A 202 -0.85 -11.33 17.32
C LEU A 202 -0.05 -10.57 16.27
N ILE A 203 0.32 -11.25 15.20
CA ILE A 203 1.09 -10.66 14.08
C ILE A 203 0.30 -9.53 13.44
N GLY A 204 -1.02 -9.70 13.23
CA GLY A 204 -1.90 -8.66 12.71
C GLY A 204 -1.99 -7.41 13.61
N LYS A 205 -2.03 -7.59 14.93
CA LYS A 205 -2.02 -6.45 15.88
C LYS A 205 -0.70 -5.68 15.82
N ILE A 206 0.44 -6.40 15.76
CA ILE A 206 1.76 -5.77 15.62
C ILE A 206 1.85 -5.04 14.29
N ALA A 207 1.40 -5.65 13.19
CA ALA A 207 1.37 -5.04 11.86
C ALA A 207 0.52 -3.75 11.85
N ALA A 208 -0.64 -3.76 12.49
CA ALA A 208 -1.47 -2.56 12.65
C ALA A 208 -0.79 -1.47 13.48
N GLY A 209 -0.09 -1.83 14.55
CA GLY A 209 0.71 -0.90 15.34
C GLY A 209 1.86 -0.28 14.54
N LEU A 210 2.61 -1.10 13.80
CA LEU A 210 3.68 -0.62 12.90
C LEU A 210 3.13 0.33 11.83
N PHE A 211 1.99 -0.01 11.21
CA PHE A 211 1.32 0.88 10.26
C PHE A 211 1.04 2.27 10.86
N VAL A 212 0.46 2.33 12.06
CA VAL A 212 0.16 3.61 12.72
C VAL A 212 1.45 4.40 13.00
N ILE A 213 2.49 3.72 13.50
CA ILE A 213 3.78 4.36 13.78
C ILE A 213 4.39 4.94 12.50
N ILE A 214 4.41 4.18 11.40
CA ILE A 214 4.97 4.61 10.12
C ILE A 214 4.22 5.82 9.57
N VAL A 215 2.88 5.81 9.63
CA VAL A 215 2.07 6.93 9.15
C VAL A 215 2.30 8.19 9.97
N ILE A 216 2.36 8.06 11.31
CA ILE A 216 2.66 9.20 12.19
C ILE A 216 4.07 9.73 11.92
N ALA A 217 5.05 8.83 11.77
CA ALA A 217 6.43 9.21 11.45
C ALA A 217 6.54 9.94 10.11
N ALA A 218 5.82 9.50 9.07
CA ALA A 218 5.81 10.15 7.77
C ALA A 218 5.25 11.58 7.83
N ILE A 219 4.17 11.78 8.58
CA ILE A 219 3.56 13.10 8.75
C ILE A 219 4.46 14.00 9.63
N ALA A 220 5.03 13.46 10.71
CA ALA A 220 5.85 14.24 11.62
C ALA A 220 7.20 14.65 11.00
N SER A 221 7.79 13.78 10.18
CA SER A 221 9.06 14.04 9.47
C SER A 221 8.98 15.23 8.52
N GLU A 222 7.85 15.35 7.84
CA GLU A 222 7.62 16.36 6.79
C GLU A 222 6.52 17.35 7.19
N PHE A 223 6.41 17.66 8.51
CA PHE A 223 5.30 18.47 9.02
C PHE A 223 5.27 19.88 8.42
N ASP A 224 6.42 20.52 8.28
CA ASP A 224 6.52 21.87 7.70
C ASP A 224 6.12 21.84 6.22
N THR A 225 6.67 20.88 5.46
CA THR A 225 6.29 20.66 4.05
C THR A 225 4.79 20.37 3.91
N LEU A 226 4.21 19.59 4.85
CA LEU A 226 2.76 19.36 4.87
C LEU A 226 1.99 20.65 5.08
N MET A 227 2.39 21.47 6.07
CA MET A 227 1.68 22.72 6.36
C MET A 227 1.74 23.72 5.21
N GLU A 228 2.85 23.78 4.49
CA GLU A 228 3.00 24.59 3.29
C GLU A 228 2.10 24.13 2.14
N ASN A 229 1.83 22.81 2.05
CA ASN A 229 1.07 22.22 0.96
C ASN A 229 -0.34 21.75 1.37
N ILE A 230 -0.79 22.00 2.61
CA ILE A 230 -2.05 21.43 3.14
C ILE A 230 -3.28 21.90 2.37
N GLU A 231 -3.26 23.13 1.84
CA GLU A 231 -4.38 23.71 1.10
C GLU A 231 -4.59 23.02 -0.26
N THR A 232 -3.56 22.43 -0.82
CA THR A 232 -3.63 21.71 -2.11
C THR A 232 -3.64 20.19 -1.91
N LEU A 233 -2.74 19.64 -1.10
CA LEU A 233 -2.60 18.21 -0.87
C LEU A 233 -3.79 17.64 -0.09
N GLY A 234 -4.25 18.32 0.97
CA GLY A 234 -5.38 17.86 1.78
C GLY A 234 -6.64 17.60 0.96
N PRO A 235 -7.17 18.62 0.25
CA PRO A 235 -8.31 18.43 -0.65
C PRO A 235 -8.05 17.42 -1.76
N ALA A 236 -6.85 17.39 -2.36
CA ALA A 236 -6.50 16.44 -3.43
C ALA A 236 -6.66 14.98 -2.98
N VAL A 237 -6.09 14.61 -1.83
CA VAL A 237 -6.17 13.24 -1.30
C VAL A 237 -7.59 12.88 -0.85
N VAL A 238 -8.34 13.82 -0.27
CA VAL A 238 -9.75 13.61 0.13
C VAL A 238 -10.62 13.38 -1.09
N ILE A 239 -10.48 14.21 -2.13
CA ILE A 239 -11.26 14.09 -3.36
C ILE A 239 -10.88 12.81 -4.10
N LEU A 240 -9.61 12.44 -4.17
CA LEU A 240 -9.17 11.16 -4.72
C LEU A 240 -9.89 9.99 -4.04
N ASN A 241 -9.92 9.98 -2.71
CA ASN A 241 -10.58 8.93 -1.94
C ASN A 241 -12.09 8.87 -2.19
N ILE A 242 -12.78 10.03 -2.14
CA ILE A 242 -14.24 10.12 -2.40
C ILE A 242 -14.56 9.64 -3.82
N LEU A 243 -13.80 10.11 -4.81
CA LEU A 243 -14.02 9.71 -6.20
C LEU A 243 -13.81 8.22 -6.40
N MET A 244 -12.75 7.65 -5.82
CA MET A 244 -12.46 6.23 -6.00
C MET A 244 -13.46 5.33 -5.28
N LEU A 245 -13.94 5.70 -4.08
CA LEU A 245 -15.06 5.03 -3.44
C LEU A 245 -16.33 5.08 -4.31
N GLY A 246 -16.64 6.27 -4.86
CA GLY A 246 -17.80 6.48 -5.74
C GLY A 246 -17.69 5.75 -7.08
N ILE A 247 -16.55 5.81 -7.72
CA ILE A 247 -16.28 5.11 -8.99
C ILE A 247 -16.33 3.60 -8.79
N GLY A 248 -15.71 3.09 -7.72
CA GLY A 248 -15.76 1.67 -7.38
C GLY A 248 -17.18 1.16 -7.20
N TRP A 249 -17.99 1.89 -6.41
CA TRP A 249 -19.41 1.58 -6.24
C TRP A 249 -20.19 1.67 -7.55
N LYS A 250 -20.00 2.76 -8.30
CA LYS A 250 -20.76 3.03 -9.52
C LYS A 250 -20.43 2.06 -10.65
N SER A 251 -19.13 1.76 -10.87
CA SER A 251 -18.70 0.79 -11.88
C SER A 251 -19.25 -0.60 -11.60
N ALA A 252 -19.20 -1.03 -10.33
CA ALA A 252 -19.75 -2.32 -9.90
C ALA A 252 -21.26 -2.40 -10.12
N THR A 253 -22.01 -1.34 -9.76
CA THR A 253 -23.47 -1.32 -9.92
C THR A 253 -23.90 -1.19 -11.39
N ILE A 254 -23.22 -0.42 -12.22
CA ILE A 254 -23.49 -0.34 -13.68
C ILE A 254 -23.26 -1.69 -14.36
N LEU A 255 -22.24 -2.42 -13.89
CA LEU A 255 -21.94 -3.75 -14.39
C LEU A 255 -22.71 -4.85 -13.66
N GLU A 256 -23.77 -4.50 -12.92
CA GLU A 256 -24.70 -5.45 -12.27
C GLU A 256 -24.01 -6.49 -11.39
N LEU A 257 -22.99 -6.08 -10.63
CA LEU A 257 -22.42 -6.91 -9.59
C LEU A 257 -23.34 -7.00 -8.38
N GLU A 258 -23.23 -8.07 -7.60
CA GLU A 258 -23.94 -8.19 -6.34
C GLU A 258 -23.58 -7.09 -5.36
N ASN A 259 -24.49 -6.76 -4.43
CA ASN A 259 -24.29 -5.66 -3.48
C ASN A 259 -23.07 -5.83 -2.57
N ASN A 260 -22.74 -7.08 -2.18
CA ASN A 260 -21.53 -7.41 -1.41
C ASN A 260 -20.27 -7.20 -2.26
N GLN A 261 -20.28 -7.62 -3.53
CA GLN A 261 -19.18 -7.41 -4.48
C GLN A 261 -19.00 -5.92 -4.79
N ALA A 262 -20.08 -5.17 -5.00
CA ALA A 262 -20.02 -3.72 -5.21
C ALA A 262 -19.45 -2.99 -4.00
N THR A 263 -19.77 -3.43 -2.78
CA THR A 263 -19.19 -2.92 -1.54
C THR A 263 -17.67 -3.17 -1.52
N THR A 264 -17.26 -4.39 -1.86
CA THR A 264 -15.84 -4.78 -1.93
C THR A 264 -15.09 -3.93 -2.94
N VAL A 265 -15.58 -3.84 -4.18
CA VAL A 265 -14.93 -3.06 -5.24
C VAL A 265 -14.82 -1.59 -4.85
N SER A 266 -15.85 -1.02 -4.22
CA SER A 266 -15.80 0.36 -3.73
C SER A 266 -14.71 0.57 -2.68
N ILE A 267 -14.66 -0.29 -1.66
CA ILE A 267 -13.70 -0.17 -0.56
C ILE A 267 -12.28 -0.39 -1.07
N GLU A 268 -12.05 -1.43 -1.87
CA GLU A 268 -10.72 -1.73 -2.45
C GLU A 268 -10.21 -0.61 -3.36
N SER A 269 -11.12 0.05 -4.11
CA SER A 269 -10.75 1.20 -4.95
C SER A 269 -10.38 2.43 -4.14
N GLY A 270 -11.00 2.63 -2.96
CA GLY A 270 -10.79 3.81 -2.13
C GLY A 270 -9.77 3.64 -1.01
N ILE A 271 -9.44 2.42 -0.57
CA ILE A 271 -8.52 2.18 0.55
C ILE A 271 -7.20 1.65 0.03
N GLN A 272 -6.15 2.47 0.15
CA GLN A 272 -4.83 2.16 -0.36
C GLN A 272 -3.87 1.74 0.75
N ASN A 273 -2.82 1.00 0.37
CA ASN A 273 -1.74 0.63 1.29
C ASN A 273 -0.75 1.78 1.45
N ALA A 274 -1.03 2.67 2.38
CA ALA A 274 -0.18 3.83 2.64
C ALA A 274 1.26 3.42 3.04
N THR A 275 1.46 2.27 3.71
CA THR A 275 2.80 1.80 4.08
C THR A 275 3.65 1.49 2.84
N VAL A 276 3.05 0.84 1.83
CA VAL A 276 3.74 0.63 0.54
C VAL A 276 4.13 1.96 -0.06
N GLY A 277 3.20 2.93 -0.11
CA GLY A 277 3.48 4.24 -0.69
C GLY A 277 4.57 5.02 0.05
N ILE A 278 4.58 4.98 1.39
CA ILE A 278 5.61 5.61 2.21
C ILE A 278 6.98 4.96 1.94
N THR A 279 7.03 3.62 1.94
CA THR A 279 8.29 2.89 1.71
C THR A 279 8.82 3.12 0.29
N VAL A 280 7.95 3.06 -0.71
CA VAL A 280 8.33 3.33 -2.11
C VAL A 280 8.82 4.75 -2.28
N GLY A 281 8.18 5.72 -1.63
CA GLY A 281 8.67 7.10 -1.62
C GLY A 281 10.11 7.22 -1.15
N GLY A 282 10.47 6.52 -0.07
CA GLY A 282 11.84 6.46 0.44
C GLY A 282 12.82 5.70 -0.45
N LEU A 283 12.36 4.65 -1.16
CA LEU A 283 13.20 3.91 -2.13
C LEU A 283 13.47 4.71 -3.40
N VAL A 284 12.52 5.57 -3.81
CA VAL A 284 12.64 6.39 -5.03
C VAL A 284 13.50 7.61 -4.78
N MET A 285 13.37 8.25 -3.63
CA MET A 285 14.13 9.46 -3.31
C MET A 285 14.45 9.48 -1.82
N ALA A 286 15.75 9.63 -1.53
CA ALA A 286 16.22 9.79 -0.16
C ALA A 286 15.62 11.06 0.50
N PRO A 287 15.47 11.07 1.84
CA PRO A 287 15.03 12.27 2.55
C PRO A 287 15.98 13.44 2.35
N GLN A 288 15.44 14.63 2.47
CA GLN A 288 16.25 15.84 2.53
C GLN A 288 16.99 15.92 3.87
N ALA A 289 18.08 16.72 3.92
CA ALA A 289 18.87 16.90 5.13
C ALA A 289 17.99 17.35 6.32
N GLY A 290 18.02 16.58 7.40
CA GLY A 290 17.21 16.82 8.61
C GLY A 290 15.84 16.16 8.63
N ALA A 291 15.38 15.57 7.53
CA ALA A 291 14.14 14.76 7.49
C ALA A 291 14.44 13.27 7.69
N THR A 292 13.50 12.56 8.32
CA THR A 292 13.60 11.10 8.53
C THR A 292 12.94 10.29 7.41
N LEU A 293 12.06 10.89 6.63
CA LEU A 293 11.37 10.25 5.51
C LEU A 293 11.34 11.16 4.28
N SER A 294 11.20 10.55 3.12
CA SER A 294 11.13 11.26 1.84
C SER A 294 9.85 12.09 1.72
N VAL A 295 9.96 13.27 1.11
CA VAL A 295 8.81 14.11 0.72
C VAL A 295 7.81 13.32 -0.15
N LEU A 296 8.29 12.40 -0.99
CA LEU A 296 7.42 11.51 -1.79
C LEU A 296 6.51 10.61 -0.93
N SER A 297 6.88 10.39 0.33
CA SER A 297 6.09 9.59 1.28
C SER A 297 4.89 10.33 1.87
N LEU A 298 4.92 11.67 1.83
CA LEU A 298 3.95 12.52 2.51
C LEU A 298 2.51 12.35 2.01
N PRO A 299 2.21 12.32 0.69
CA PRO A 299 0.85 12.09 0.21
C PRO A 299 0.27 10.76 0.70
N SER A 300 1.09 9.70 0.77
CA SER A 300 0.69 8.40 1.31
C SER A 300 0.43 8.43 2.80
N GLY A 301 1.23 9.16 3.58
CA GLY A 301 1.02 9.36 5.02
C GLY A 301 -0.30 10.09 5.31
N VAL A 302 -0.54 11.21 4.62
CA VAL A 302 -1.77 12.00 4.76
C VAL A 302 -3.01 11.20 4.36
N TYR A 303 -2.93 10.51 3.22
CA TYR A 303 -4.02 9.63 2.77
C TYR A 303 -4.29 8.51 3.76
N GLY A 304 -3.24 7.90 4.31
CA GLY A 304 -3.32 6.82 5.27
C GLY A 304 -4.13 7.16 6.54
N VAL A 305 -4.23 8.44 6.90
CA VAL A 305 -5.11 8.92 7.98
C VAL A 305 -6.48 9.28 7.44
N LEU A 306 -6.54 10.13 6.40
CA LEU A 306 -7.79 10.72 5.93
C LEU A 306 -8.73 9.70 5.29
N MET A 307 -8.21 8.62 4.68
CA MET A 307 -9.04 7.58 4.06
C MET A 307 -10.04 6.94 5.06
N TYR A 308 -9.67 6.81 6.35
CA TYR A 308 -10.58 6.26 7.36
C TYR A 308 -11.69 7.22 7.75
N ILE A 309 -11.41 8.52 7.73
CA ILE A 309 -12.42 9.57 7.97
C ILE A 309 -13.39 9.62 6.79
N VAL A 310 -12.86 9.62 5.58
CA VAL A 310 -13.66 9.72 4.36
C VAL A 310 -14.54 8.51 4.14
N ILE A 311 -14.06 7.29 4.44
CA ILE A 311 -14.87 6.08 4.25
C ILE A 311 -15.95 5.89 5.32
N ALA A 312 -15.84 6.54 6.48
CA ALA A 312 -16.75 6.32 7.60
C ALA A 312 -18.25 6.49 7.27
N PRO A 313 -18.69 7.52 6.52
CA PRO A 313 -20.07 7.65 6.08
C PRO A 313 -20.54 6.48 5.17
N PHE A 314 -19.66 6.02 4.27
CA PHE A 314 -19.96 4.87 3.40
C PHE A 314 -20.10 3.57 4.22
N LEU A 315 -19.20 3.33 5.16
CA LEU A 315 -19.29 2.19 6.09
C LEU A 315 -20.58 2.22 6.91
N TYR A 316 -20.91 3.37 7.49
CA TYR A 316 -22.14 3.54 8.26
C TYR A 316 -23.38 3.22 7.41
N TRP A 317 -23.43 3.73 6.20
CA TRP A 317 -24.51 3.42 5.26
C TRP A 317 -24.60 1.93 4.97
N ARG A 318 -23.48 1.26 4.64
CA ARG A 318 -23.46 -0.16 4.29
C ARG A 318 -23.82 -1.07 5.48
N ILE A 319 -23.28 -0.80 6.66
CA ILE A 319 -23.59 -1.57 7.88
C ILE A 319 -25.08 -1.51 8.23
N ASN A 320 -25.72 -0.35 8.02
CA ASN A 320 -27.16 -0.24 8.29
C ASN A 320 -28.02 -0.96 7.24
N MET A 321 -27.61 -0.96 5.98
CA MET A 321 -28.30 -1.70 4.93
C MET A 321 -28.19 -3.22 5.09
N SER A 322 -27.08 -3.73 5.60
CA SER A 322 -26.88 -5.18 5.83
C SER A 322 -27.70 -5.72 7.01
N LYS A 323 -28.27 -4.83 7.82
CA LYS A 323 -29.15 -5.20 8.96
C LYS A 323 -30.64 -5.19 8.64
N MET A 324 -31.03 -4.66 7.47
CA MET A 324 -32.40 -4.67 6.96
C MET A 324 -32.65 -5.89 6.07
#